data_05adfca8651a0cabf5c8a45fe263fa1d
#
_entry.id   05adfca8651a0cabf5c8a45fe263fa1d
#
_cell.length_a   1.000
_cell.length_b   1.000
_cell.length_c   1.000
_cell.angle_alpha   90.00
_cell.angle_beta   90.00
_cell.angle_gamma   90.00
#
_symmetry.space_group_name_H-M   'P 1'
#
loop_
_entity.id
_entity.type
_entity.pdbx_description
1 polymer ?
#
loop_
_entity_poly.entity_id
_entity_poly.type
_entity_poly.pdbx_seq_one_letter_code
_entity_poly.pdbx_strand_id
1 'polypeptide(L)'
;MTKPKPLIVFVLLLSVQLTGALFVILESLPEFGRLVVHPGEQLTYTRYDNPGTPVMILAMQVAYWYRFLRVPMPSHRSNTILSHLFLFLGRLAFIFGGSLFAVVFFRHLPEINQSADTWLMLRRGLQLVASLFALFCATLELERLGRALGDSQQVT
;
A
#
# COMPACT_ATOMS: atom_id res chain seq x y z
N MET A 1 -22.55 -26.87 1.16
CA MET A 1 -21.51 -25.86 1.45
C MET A 1 -22.18 -24.50 1.56
N THR A 2 -22.26 -23.95 2.75
CA THR A 2 -22.85 -22.61 2.99
C THR A 2 -21.94 -21.56 2.39
N LYS A 3 -22.44 -20.75 1.43
CA LYS A 3 -21.68 -19.63 0.86
C LYS A 3 -21.29 -18.68 2.01
N PRO A 4 -20.01 -18.32 2.17
CA PRO A 4 -19.60 -17.38 3.20
C PRO A 4 -20.34 -16.06 3.03
N LYS A 5 -20.78 -15.46 4.14
CA LYS A 5 -21.47 -14.17 4.11
C LYS A 5 -20.54 -13.13 3.46
N PRO A 6 -21.02 -12.30 2.54
CA PRO A 6 -20.18 -11.35 1.80
C PRO A 6 -19.38 -10.41 2.71
N LEU A 7 -19.90 -10.09 3.89
CA LEU A 7 -19.22 -9.31 4.91
C LEU A 7 -17.94 -10.00 5.43
N ILE A 8 -17.98 -11.31 5.69
CA ILE A 8 -16.82 -12.05 6.20
C ILE A 8 -15.71 -12.05 5.15
N VAL A 9 -16.06 -12.31 3.88
CA VAL A 9 -15.10 -12.29 2.77
C VAL A 9 -14.49 -10.89 2.62
N PHE A 10 -15.32 -9.85 2.72
CA PHE A 10 -14.85 -8.46 2.64
C PHE A 10 -13.83 -8.15 3.75
N VAL A 11 -14.13 -8.49 5.00
CA VAL A 11 -13.27 -8.23 6.16
C VAL A 11 -11.96 -9.02 6.05
N LEU A 12 -12.01 -10.30 5.67
CA LEU A 12 -10.80 -11.11 5.50
C LEU A 12 -9.87 -10.55 4.44
N LEU A 13 -10.40 -10.18 3.26
CA LEU A 13 -9.58 -9.60 2.19
C LEU A 13 -9.05 -8.21 2.56
N LEU A 14 -9.82 -7.41 3.28
CA LEU A 14 -9.34 -6.13 3.82
C LEU A 14 -8.20 -6.34 4.82
N SER A 15 -8.32 -7.33 5.71
CA SER A 15 -7.26 -7.67 6.67
C SER A 15 -5.98 -8.10 5.97
N VAL A 16 -6.06 -8.93 4.92
CA VAL A 16 -4.89 -9.31 4.11
C VAL A 16 -4.22 -8.07 3.50
N GLN A 17 -5.01 -7.16 2.95
CA GLN A 17 -4.48 -5.93 2.34
C GLN A 17 -3.82 -5.01 3.38
N LEU A 18 -4.45 -4.80 4.54
CA LEU A 18 -3.90 -3.96 5.61
C LEU A 18 -2.64 -4.56 6.22
N THR A 19 -2.64 -5.88 6.46
CA THR A 19 -1.46 -6.59 6.97
C THR A 19 -0.30 -6.50 5.99
N GLY A 20 -0.57 -6.68 4.69
CA GLY A 20 0.44 -6.53 3.64
C GLY A 20 0.99 -5.10 3.55
N ALA A 21 0.13 -4.08 3.64
CA ALA A 21 0.56 -2.68 3.66
C ALA A 21 1.43 -2.38 4.88
N LEU A 22 1.02 -2.85 6.05
CA LEU A 22 1.79 -2.70 7.29
C LEU A 22 3.16 -3.40 7.18
N PHE A 23 3.20 -4.61 6.62
CA PHE A 23 4.44 -5.34 6.38
C PHE A 23 5.41 -4.55 5.50
N VAL A 24 4.95 -4.03 4.36
CA VAL A 24 5.76 -3.22 3.44
C VAL A 24 6.28 -1.94 4.12
N ILE A 25 5.43 -1.27 4.91
CA ILE A 25 5.82 -0.07 5.67
C ILE A 25 6.88 -0.41 6.72
N LEU A 26 6.66 -1.45 7.52
CA LEU A 26 7.60 -1.84 8.57
C LEU A 26 8.95 -2.30 8.00
N GLU A 27 8.96 -2.94 6.85
CA GLU A 27 10.19 -3.33 6.17
C GLU A 27 10.95 -2.12 5.61
N SER A 28 10.23 -1.09 5.16
CA SER A 28 10.82 0.15 4.63
C SER A 28 11.27 1.13 5.73
N LEU A 29 10.71 1.03 6.93
CA LEU A 29 10.95 1.98 8.02
C LEU A 29 12.42 2.10 8.47
N PRO A 30 13.20 1.00 8.62
CA PRO A 30 14.62 1.08 8.99
C PRO A 30 15.46 1.81 7.94
N GLU A 31 15.18 1.59 6.66
CA GLU A 31 15.86 2.29 5.55
C GLU A 31 15.56 3.78 5.59
N PHE A 32 14.29 4.13 5.79
CA PHE A 32 13.87 5.52 5.95
C PHE A 32 14.53 6.17 7.17
N GLY A 33 14.59 5.48 8.31
CA GLY A 33 15.27 5.96 9.52
C GLY A 33 16.75 6.28 9.27
N ARG A 34 17.46 5.41 8.56
CA ARG A 34 18.87 5.65 8.17
C ARG A 34 19.01 6.85 7.24
N LEU A 35 18.11 7.01 6.29
CA LEU A 35 18.09 8.15 5.38
C LEU A 35 17.96 9.49 6.11
N VAL A 36 17.16 9.52 7.17
CA VAL A 36 16.92 10.73 7.97
C VAL A 36 18.09 11.04 8.91
N VAL A 37 18.65 10.00 9.56
CA VAL A 37 19.69 10.15 10.59
C VAL A 37 21.09 10.34 9.95
N HIS A 38 21.36 9.70 8.82
CA HIS A 38 22.65 9.73 8.12
C HIS A 38 22.48 10.15 6.66
N PRO A 39 22.11 11.42 6.39
CA PRO A 39 21.97 11.91 5.03
C PRO A 39 23.36 11.96 4.36
N GLY A 40 23.68 11.02 3.48
CA GLY A 40 24.97 10.97 2.77
C GLY A 40 25.69 9.63 2.85
N GLU A 41 25.32 8.74 3.77
CA GLU A 41 25.85 7.37 3.76
C GLU A 41 25.34 6.58 2.54
N GLN A 42 26.25 5.88 1.87
CA GLN A 42 25.87 4.91 0.84
C GLN A 42 25.20 3.73 1.52
N LEU A 43 23.91 3.55 1.24
CA LEU A 43 23.15 2.42 1.76
C LEU A 43 23.55 1.16 1.00
N THR A 44 24.29 0.29 1.66
CA THR A 44 24.57 -1.04 1.10
C THR A 44 23.28 -1.85 1.10
N TYR A 45 22.74 -2.11 -0.08
CA TYR A 45 21.48 -2.82 -0.33
C TYR A 45 21.56 -4.31 0.01
N THR A 46 21.64 -4.65 1.26
CA THR A 46 21.68 -6.06 1.69
C THR A 46 20.28 -6.64 2.03
N ARG A 47 19.27 -5.81 2.16
CA ARG A 47 17.99 -6.21 2.76
C ARG A 47 16.80 -6.37 1.79
N TYR A 48 16.95 -5.93 0.54
CA TYR A 48 15.86 -6.03 -0.45
C TYR A 48 15.68 -7.42 -1.09
N ASP A 49 16.47 -8.39 -0.67
CA ASP A 49 16.33 -9.77 -1.15
C ASP A 49 15.38 -10.62 -0.28
N ASN A 50 14.55 -9.99 0.57
CA ASN A 50 13.53 -10.71 1.29
C ASN A 50 12.46 -11.20 0.31
N PRO A 51 12.36 -12.51 0.04
CA PRO A 51 11.36 -13.05 -0.90
C PRO A 51 9.92 -12.86 -0.39
N GLY A 52 9.75 -12.49 0.87
CA GLY A 52 8.44 -12.20 1.45
C GLY A 52 7.79 -10.95 0.87
N THR A 53 8.57 -9.92 0.53
CA THR A 53 8.05 -8.64 0.01
C THR A 53 7.25 -8.79 -1.29
N PRO A 54 7.77 -9.41 -2.36
CA PRO A 54 7.00 -9.60 -3.59
C PRO A 54 5.77 -10.49 -3.38
N VAL A 55 5.85 -11.48 -2.49
CA VAL A 55 4.69 -12.32 -2.15
C VAL A 55 3.60 -11.52 -1.48
N MET A 56 3.95 -10.66 -0.52
CA MET A 56 2.98 -9.79 0.17
C MET A 56 2.37 -8.75 -0.76
N ILE A 57 3.16 -8.15 -1.65
CA ILE A 57 2.65 -7.23 -2.68
C ILE A 57 1.64 -7.94 -3.58
N LEU A 58 1.95 -9.15 -4.03
CA LEU A 58 1.04 -9.95 -4.85
C LEU A 58 -0.24 -10.29 -4.09
N ALA A 59 -0.14 -10.72 -2.84
CA ALA A 59 -1.30 -11.03 -1.99
C ALA A 59 -2.21 -9.80 -1.80
N MET A 60 -1.63 -8.62 -1.56
CA MET A 60 -2.36 -7.35 -1.48
C MET A 60 -3.12 -7.05 -2.77
N GLN A 61 -2.46 -7.21 -3.93
CA GLN A 61 -3.07 -6.96 -5.23
C GLN A 61 -4.21 -7.93 -5.52
N VAL A 62 -4.01 -9.21 -5.28
CA VAL A 62 -5.06 -10.23 -5.46
C VAL A 62 -6.26 -9.94 -4.55
N ALA A 63 -6.01 -9.62 -3.27
CA ALA A 63 -7.06 -9.28 -2.30
C ALA A 63 -7.83 -8.03 -2.72
N TYR A 64 -7.12 -6.99 -3.18
CA TYR A 64 -7.72 -5.75 -3.66
C TYR A 64 -8.62 -5.99 -4.88
N TRP A 65 -8.07 -6.61 -5.95
CA TRP A 65 -8.81 -6.80 -7.19
C TRP A 65 -9.99 -7.77 -7.02
N TYR A 66 -9.81 -8.85 -6.27
CA TYR A 66 -10.91 -9.77 -5.98
C TYR A 66 -12.04 -9.06 -5.25
N ARG A 67 -11.72 -8.27 -4.22
CA ARG A 67 -12.72 -7.50 -3.48
C ARG A 67 -13.37 -6.45 -4.35
N PHE A 68 -12.59 -5.72 -5.14
CA PHE A 68 -13.09 -4.68 -6.03
C PHE A 68 -14.10 -5.21 -7.07
N LEU A 69 -13.82 -6.39 -7.65
CA LEU A 69 -14.60 -6.94 -8.74
C LEU A 69 -15.74 -7.87 -8.29
N ARG A 70 -15.60 -8.52 -7.14
CA ARG A 70 -16.47 -9.64 -6.76
C ARG A 70 -17.24 -9.46 -5.46
N VAL A 71 -16.81 -8.57 -4.59
CA VAL A 71 -17.40 -8.40 -3.27
C VAL A 71 -18.11 -7.05 -3.21
N PRO A 72 -19.45 -7.03 -3.07
CA PRO A 72 -20.18 -5.78 -2.90
C PRO A 72 -19.75 -5.10 -1.60
N MET A 73 -19.75 -3.77 -1.62
CA MET A 73 -19.50 -2.97 -0.43
C MET A 73 -20.59 -3.29 0.60
N PRO A 74 -20.23 -3.65 1.83
CA PRO A 74 -21.24 -3.92 2.85
C PRO A 74 -21.99 -2.62 3.16
N SER A 75 -23.34 -2.73 3.22
CA SER A 75 -24.19 -1.61 3.65
C SER A 75 -23.87 -1.29 5.11
N HIS A 76 -23.39 -0.09 5.38
CA HIS A 76 -23.07 0.38 6.72
C HIS A 76 -24.05 1.47 7.16
N ARG A 77 -24.25 1.55 8.47
CA ARG A 77 -24.92 2.69 9.09
C ARG A 77 -24.05 3.94 8.87
N SER A 78 -24.64 5.03 8.40
CA SER A 78 -23.90 6.26 8.13
C SER A 78 -23.19 6.75 9.41
N ASN A 79 -21.90 7.04 9.28
CA ASN A 79 -21.11 7.64 10.35
C ASN A 79 -20.17 8.67 9.75
N THR A 80 -20.58 9.93 9.85
CA THR A 80 -19.85 11.07 9.28
C THR A 80 -18.42 11.19 9.84
N ILE A 81 -18.24 10.96 11.14
CA ILE A 81 -16.92 11.05 11.77
C ILE A 81 -15.99 9.98 11.19
N LEU A 82 -16.48 8.76 11.09
CA LEU A 82 -15.70 7.64 10.55
C LEU A 82 -15.39 7.83 9.05
N SER A 83 -16.36 8.38 8.29
CA SER A 83 -16.17 8.77 6.89
C SER A 83 -15.02 9.75 6.73
N HIS A 84 -15.04 10.86 7.47
CA HIS A 84 -13.97 11.87 7.42
C HIS A 84 -12.62 11.30 7.86
N LEU A 85 -12.60 10.42 8.86
CA LEU A 85 -11.37 9.77 9.32
C LEU A 85 -10.76 8.89 8.22
N PHE A 86 -11.54 8.05 7.55
CA PHE A 86 -11.04 7.22 6.45
C PHE A 86 -10.57 8.04 5.26
N LEU A 87 -11.29 9.10 4.89
CA LEU A 87 -10.88 10.03 3.83
C LEU A 87 -9.56 10.73 4.19
N PHE A 88 -9.42 11.18 5.43
CA PHE A 88 -8.20 11.81 5.92
C PHE A 88 -7.02 10.83 5.89
N LEU A 89 -7.20 9.61 6.43
CA LEU A 89 -6.17 8.58 6.44
C LEU A 89 -5.75 8.16 5.03
N GLY A 90 -6.69 8.03 4.10
CA GLY A 90 -6.40 7.72 2.71
C GLY A 90 -5.52 8.79 2.05
N ARG A 91 -5.87 10.06 2.22
CA ARG A 91 -5.09 11.19 1.68
C ARG A 91 -3.72 11.31 2.33
N LEU A 92 -3.67 11.17 3.65
CA LEU A 92 -2.41 11.20 4.40
C LEU A 92 -1.47 10.08 3.94
N ALA A 93 -1.97 8.84 3.83
CA ALA A 93 -1.19 7.70 3.35
C ALA A 93 -0.68 7.90 1.91
N PHE A 94 -1.48 8.54 1.04
CA PHE A 94 -1.06 8.88 -0.32
C PHE A 94 0.09 9.89 -0.33
N ILE A 95 -0.01 10.96 0.45
CA ILE A 95 1.04 11.99 0.55
C ILE A 95 2.32 11.39 1.12
N PHE A 96 2.24 10.64 2.21
CA PHE A 96 3.41 10.00 2.82
C PHE A 96 4.03 8.95 1.90
N GLY A 97 3.22 8.10 1.26
CA GLY A 97 3.70 7.10 0.32
C GLY A 97 4.41 7.74 -0.87
N GLY A 98 3.83 8.80 -1.46
CA GLY A 98 4.43 9.55 -2.56
C GLY A 98 5.74 10.25 -2.17
N SER A 99 5.79 10.86 -0.99
CA SER A 99 7.00 11.51 -0.48
C SER A 99 8.11 10.49 -0.21
N LEU A 100 7.79 9.36 0.42
CA LEU A 100 8.74 8.30 0.71
C LEU A 100 9.32 7.70 -0.59
N PHE A 101 8.46 7.52 -1.59
CA PHE A 101 8.89 7.10 -2.92
C PHE A 101 9.84 8.11 -3.56
N ALA A 102 9.47 9.38 -3.57
CA ALA A 102 10.29 10.41 -4.19
C ALA A 102 11.69 10.43 -3.56
N VAL A 103 11.78 10.40 -2.22
CA VAL A 103 13.04 10.40 -1.50
C VAL A 103 13.88 9.17 -1.84
N VAL A 104 13.29 7.97 -1.81
CA VAL A 104 13.99 6.72 -2.13
C VAL A 104 14.45 6.70 -3.58
N PHE A 105 13.58 7.08 -4.52
CA PHE A 105 13.89 7.09 -5.95
C PHE A 105 15.03 8.05 -6.29
N PHE A 106 14.94 9.31 -5.87
CA PHE A 106 15.95 10.31 -6.20
C PHE A 106 17.31 10.01 -5.57
N ARG A 107 17.31 9.40 -4.38
CA ARG A 107 18.56 9.02 -3.73
C ARG A 107 19.29 7.88 -4.44
N HIS A 108 18.56 6.91 -4.99
CA HIS A 108 19.15 5.77 -5.69
C HIS A 108 19.38 6.02 -7.18
N LEU A 109 18.96 7.15 -7.70
CA LEU A 109 19.18 7.52 -9.11
C LEU A 109 20.66 7.46 -9.52
N PRO A 110 21.65 7.94 -8.73
CA PRO A 110 23.07 7.85 -9.07
C PRO A 110 23.59 6.41 -9.11
N GLU A 111 23.14 5.56 -8.19
CA GLU A 111 23.54 4.14 -8.15
C GLU A 111 22.95 3.34 -9.31
N ILE A 112 21.73 3.70 -9.69
CA ILE A 112 21.04 3.18 -10.86
C ILE A 112 21.88 3.43 -12.12
N ASN A 113 22.43 4.61 -12.29
CA ASN A 113 23.25 4.96 -13.45
C ASN A 113 24.64 4.31 -13.46
N GLN A 114 25.15 3.85 -12.31
CA GLN A 114 26.49 3.28 -12.17
C GLN A 114 26.51 1.75 -12.13
N SER A 115 25.34 1.09 -11.97
CA SER A 115 25.28 -0.36 -11.89
C SER A 115 25.48 -1.00 -13.28
N ALA A 116 26.44 -1.92 -13.37
CA ALA A 116 26.73 -2.67 -14.59
C ALA A 116 25.66 -3.75 -14.90
N ASP A 117 24.78 -4.08 -13.94
CA ASP A 117 23.77 -5.13 -14.09
C ASP A 117 22.38 -4.55 -14.34
N THR A 118 22.05 -4.42 -15.61
CA THR A 118 20.74 -3.93 -16.10
C THR A 118 19.55 -4.77 -15.61
N TRP A 119 19.74 -6.09 -15.42
CA TRP A 119 18.68 -6.98 -14.97
C TRP A 119 18.31 -6.72 -13.49
N LEU A 120 19.31 -6.54 -12.66
CA LEU A 120 19.11 -6.22 -11.24
C LEU A 120 18.38 -4.89 -11.07
N MET A 121 18.73 -3.90 -11.88
CA MET A 121 18.05 -2.59 -11.90
C MET A 121 16.60 -2.69 -12.31
N LEU A 122 16.31 -3.41 -13.39
CA LEU A 122 14.95 -3.58 -13.88
C LEU A 122 14.07 -4.27 -12.82
N ARG A 123 14.58 -5.33 -12.20
CA ARG A 123 13.89 -6.06 -11.12
C ARG A 123 13.58 -5.14 -9.93
N ARG A 124 14.54 -4.35 -9.48
CA ARG A 124 14.37 -3.40 -8.36
C ARG A 124 13.39 -2.29 -8.70
N GLY A 125 13.51 -1.70 -9.87
CA GLY A 125 12.58 -0.70 -10.36
C GLY A 125 11.15 -1.24 -10.45
N LEU A 126 10.96 -2.44 -10.97
CA LEU A 126 9.67 -3.09 -11.05
C LEU A 126 9.08 -3.37 -9.66
N GLN A 127 9.88 -3.86 -8.73
CA GLN A 127 9.45 -4.10 -7.35
C GLN A 127 9.01 -2.81 -6.65
N LEU A 128 9.75 -1.72 -6.86
CA LEU A 128 9.43 -0.42 -6.32
C LEU A 128 8.10 0.11 -6.87
N VAL A 129 7.91 0.07 -8.20
CA VAL A 129 6.67 0.47 -8.85
C VAL A 129 5.49 -0.38 -8.38
N ALA A 130 5.68 -1.69 -8.25
CA ALA A 130 4.65 -2.61 -7.76
C ALA A 130 4.26 -2.32 -6.31
N SER A 131 5.22 -2.00 -5.44
CA SER A 131 4.98 -1.61 -4.05
C SER A 131 4.15 -0.33 -3.95
N LEU A 132 4.52 0.68 -4.75
CA LEU A 132 3.76 1.93 -4.81
C LEU A 132 2.35 1.74 -5.31
N PHE A 133 2.20 0.96 -6.37
CA PHE A 133 0.88 0.67 -6.91
C PHE A 133 0.01 -0.07 -5.89
N ALA A 134 0.60 -1.00 -5.12
CA ALA A 134 -0.10 -1.70 -4.04
C ALA A 134 -0.53 -0.76 -2.91
N LEU A 135 0.33 0.16 -2.50
CA LEU A 135 0.00 1.19 -1.50
C LEU A 135 -1.06 2.16 -2.04
N PHE A 136 -0.95 2.58 -3.30
CA PHE A 136 -1.96 3.40 -3.94
C PHE A 136 -3.35 2.71 -3.96
N CYS A 137 -3.42 1.43 -4.30
CA CYS A 137 -4.65 0.65 -4.23
C CYS A 137 -5.22 0.59 -2.80
N ALA A 138 -4.37 0.52 -1.77
CA ALA A 138 -4.80 0.56 -0.39
C ALA A 138 -5.40 1.93 -0.01
N THR A 139 -4.82 3.04 -0.49
CA THR A 139 -5.37 4.39 -0.25
C THR A 139 -6.72 4.60 -0.95
N LEU A 140 -6.86 4.11 -2.19
CA LEU A 140 -8.15 4.16 -2.90
C LEU A 140 -9.26 3.40 -2.17
N GLU A 141 -8.91 2.28 -1.52
CA GLU A 141 -9.90 1.54 -0.76
C GLU A 141 -10.35 2.26 0.50
N LEU A 142 -9.43 2.94 1.20
CA LEU A 142 -9.78 3.81 2.32
C LEU A 142 -10.71 4.95 1.88
N GLU A 143 -10.47 5.55 0.72
CA GLU A 143 -11.36 6.57 0.16
C GLU A 143 -12.74 6.00 -0.19
N ARG A 144 -12.80 4.80 -0.77
CA ARG A 144 -14.08 4.14 -1.07
C ARG A 144 -14.88 3.86 0.19
N LEU A 145 -14.23 3.36 1.24
CA LEU A 145 -14.84 3.15 2.55
C LEU A 145 -15.35 4.46 3.15
N GLY A 146 -14.54 5.50 3.09
CA GLY A 146 -14.91 6.82 3.58
C GLY A 146 -16.16 7.36 2.87
N ARG A 147 -16.20 7.30 1.53
CA ARG A 147 -17.37 7.75 0.76
C ARG A 147 -18.62 6.91 1.06
N ALA A 148 -18.49 5.59 1.09
CA ALA A 148 -19.63 4.69 1.39
C ALA A 148 -20.24 4.95 2.77
N LEU A 149 -19.45 5.40 3.75
CA LEU A 149 -19.93 5.79 5.08
C LEU A 149 -20.59 7.19 5.10
N GLY A 150 -20.21 8.07 4.16
CA GLY A 150 -20.78 9.42 4.03
C GLY A 150 -22.08 9.47 3.24
N ASP A 151 -22.16 8.75 2.10
CA ASP A 151 -23.27 8.86 1.14
C ASP A 151 -24.61 8.33 1.66
N SER A 152 -24.62 7.53 2.70
CA SER A 152 -25.86 7.03 3.32
C SER A 152 -26.72 8.12 3.99
N GLN A 153 -26.25 9.38 4.05
CA GLN A 153 -27.03 10.52 4.57
C GLN A 153 -27.82 11.29 3.48
N GLN A 154 -27.53 11.07 2.20
CA GLN A 154 -28.19 11.85 1.12
C GLN A 154 -29.54 11.26 0.65
N VAL A 155 -30.00 10.15 1.22
CA VAL A 155 -31.22 9.44 0.80
C VAL A 155 -32.39 9.70 1.77
N THR A 156 -32.29 10.63 2.68
CA THR A 156 -33.40 11.12 3.52
C THR A 156 -33.74 12.54 3.19
#